data_dc106b9f284888c94657ec71edafb774
#
_entry.id   dc106b9f284888c94657ec71edafb774
#
_cell.length_a   1.000
_cell.length_b   1.000
_cell.length_c   1.000
_cell.angle_alpha   90.00
_cell.angle_beta   90.00
_cell.angle_gamma   90.00
#
_symmetry.space_group_name_H-M   'P 1'
#
loop_
_entity.id
_entity.type
_entity.pdbx_description
1 polymer ?
#
loop_
_entity_poly.entity_id
_entity_poly.type
_entity_poly.pdbx_seq_one_letter_code
_entity_poly.pdbx_strand_id
1 'polypeptide(L)'
;MMLIARIIADHIFSFQGGNQMRRDCIALVLAAAFTSVGVQADELTMKNGSRLVGEVVTSESGHIVFRTPFAGKIKIATENVLEVRTVKPVTLKMADGTIYKDKLIVSTEHGIAVRNEGETPVYFKADDVSFVNPEPWRIGEGYKWFGEVNSVLSMERGNTNSNEYDADFKSTWRSLDDRYILSGMFERDESSGEREKNQWRIRGKYDRFAAQDTDNYIGGQLVFYRDEFADLDLRTTVGPYIGRNFFGSSRLSLSGEVGAVYVDEQFDLAEDNDFVGGNWEVSMTSDIIPRTELYATQIGIVNFDQIDGVLIDTVIGLRFPLIAGLQTAFEIKLEYDGGAVGEVDELDQTYNFKLGYTW
;
A
#
# COMPACT_ATOMS: atom_id res chain seq x y z
N MET A 1 -12.91 39.03 8.98
CA MET A 1 -11.84 40.01 8.73
C MET A 1 -12.40 41.42 8.41
N MET A 2 -13.61 41.58 7.92
CA MET A 2 -14.25 42.90 7.68
C MET A 2 -14.76 43.63 8.95
N LEU A 3 -14.99 42.90 10.02
CA LEU A 3 -15.51 43.47 11.29
C LEU A 3 -14.42 44.17 12.13
N ILE A 4 -13.18 43.72 12.06
CA ILE A 4 -12.04 44.29 12.82
C ILE A 4 -11.54 45.59 12.18
N ALA A 5 -11.63 45.74 10.87
CA ALA A 5 -11.26 46.98 10.17
C ALA A 5 -12.20 48.15 10.47
N ARG A 6 -13.45 47.87 10.86
CA ARG A 6 -14.45 48.89 11.16
C ARG A 6 -14.30 49.49 12.57
N ILE A 7 -13.80 48.69 13.51
CA ILE A 7 -13.59 49.13 14.92
C ILE A 7 -12.34 50.02 15.03
N ILE A 8 -11.35 49.86 14.16
CA ILE A 8 -10.14 50.69 14.16
C ILE A 8 -10.39 52.06 13.49
N ALA A 9 -11.30 52.11 12.52
CA ALA A 9 -11.63 53.38 11.85
C ALA A 9 -12.37 54.38 12.75
N ASP A 10 -13.24 53.91 13.64
CA ASP A 10 -14.07 54.80 14.48
C ASP A 10 -13.33 55.40 15.70
N HIS A 11 -12.13 54.85 16.06
CA HIS A 11 -11.34 55.37 17.19
C HIS A 11 -10.24 56.35 16.81
N ILE A 12 -9.91 56.51 15.52
CA ILE A 12 -8.81 57.40 15.04
C ILE A 12 -9.32 58.81 14.67
N PHE A 13 -10.64 59.04 14.55
CA PHE A 13 -11.20 60.28 14.05
C PHE A 13 -11.63 61.32 15.14
N SER A 14 -11.22 61.16 16.42
CA SER A 14 -11.56 62.10 17.47
C SER A 14 -10.40 62.99 18.01
N PHE A 15 -9.39 63.29 17.17
CA PHE A 15 -8.35 64.25 17.54
C PHE A 15 -8.26 65.33 16.48
N GLN A 16 -8.90 66.48 16.75
CA GLN A 16 -8.72 67.72 15.98
C GLN A 16 -7.41 68.37 16.31
N GLY A 17 -6.63 68.68 15.26
CA GLY A 17 -5.59 69.71 15.31
C GLY A 17 -4.24 69.30 14.75
N GLY A 18 -3.94 69.82 13.55
CA GLY A 18 -2.56 70.15 13.15
C GLY A 18 -1.82 69.21 12.20
N ASN A 19 -1.55 69.75 11.03
CA ASN A 19 -0.57 69.40 10.00
C ASN A 19 -0.98 68.49 8.85
N GLN A 20 -1.26 69.12 7.72
CA GLN A 20 -1.50 68.52 6.41
C GLN A 20 -0.33 67.61 5.93
N MET A 21 0.90 67.92 6.32
CA MET A 21 2.09 67.14 5.93
C MET A 21 2.15 65.73 6.54
N ARG A 22 1.45 65.44 7.64
CA ARG A 22 1.37 64.12 8.25
C ARG A 22 0.34 63.21 7.59
N ARG A 23 -0.63 63.77 6.91
CA ARG A 23 -1.70 62.99 6.24
C ARG A 23 -1.19 62.33 4.96
N ASP A 24 -0.30 62.99 4.24
CA ASP A 24 0.25 62.45 2.97
C ASP A 24 1.25 61.30 3.22
N CYS A 25 2.00 61.38 4.32
CA CYS A 25 2.91 60.29 4.70
C CYS A 25 2.15 59.02 5.20
N ILE A 26 1.05 59.17 5.89
CA ILE A 26 0.26 58.02 6.35
C ILE A 26 -0.51 57.36 5.19
N ALA A 27 -0.98 58.14 4.22
CA ALA A 27 -1.63 57.61 3.02
C ALA A 27 -0.65 56.84 2.13
N LEU A 28 0.64 57.31 2.08
CA LEU A 28 1.68 56.63 1.30
C LEU A 28 2.14 55.34 1.95
N VAL A 29 2.18 55.23 3.29
CA VAL A 29 2.54 54.00 4.01
C VAL A 29 1.41 52.97 3.97
N LEU A 30 0.15 53.37 3.96
CA LEU A 30 -0.98 52.45 3.79
C LEU A 30 -1.14 51.95 2.33
N ALA A 31 -0.74 52.70 1.31
CA ALA A 31 -0.75 52.29 -0.07
C ALA A 31 0.40 51.30 -0.42
N ALA A 32 1.53 51.34 0.33
CA ALA A 32 2.64 50.41 0.12
C ALA A 32 2.41 49.02 0.77
N ALA A 33 1.40 48.85 1.62
CA ALA A 33 1.12 47.56 2.31
C ALA A 33 0.25 46.61 1.51
N PHE A 34 -0.21 46.96 0.31
CA PHE A 34 -0.95 46.08 -0.61
C PHE A 34 -0.08 45.61 -1.79
N THR A 35 1.20 45.36 -1.57
CA THR A 35 1.86 44.41 -2.47
C THR A 35 1.25 43.04 -2.17
N SER A 36 0.25 42.65 -2.96
CA SER A 36 -0.21 41.26 -3.03
C SER A 36 1.03 40.42 -3.34
N VAL A 37 1.60 39.78 -2.34
CA VAL A 37 2.42 38.62 -2.55
C VAL A 37 1.49 37.64 -3.23
N GLY A 38 1.54 37.60 -4.55
CA GLY A 38 0.83 36.62 -5.34
C GLY A 38 1.32 35.27 -4.82
N VAL A 39 0.46 34.56 -4.08
CA VAL A 39 0.73 33.18 -3.74
C VAL A 39 0.78 32.46 -5.07
N GLN A 40 1.99 32.25 -5.56
CA GLN A 40 2.21 31.45 -6.74
C GLN A 40 1.81 30.01 -6.36
N ALA A 41 0.76 29.52 -6.96
CA ALA A 41 0.22 28.19 -6.78
C ALA A 41 0.29 27.44 -8.11
N ASP A 42 0.38 26.12 -8.02
CA ASP A 42 0.28 25.27 -9.19
C ASP A 42 -1.13 25.39 -9.80
N GLU A 43 -1.22 25.15 -11.09
CA GLU A 43 -2.44 25.32 -11.85
C GLU A 43 -2.69 24.10 -12.72
N LEU A 44 -3.95 23.63 -12.73
CA LEU A 44 -4.48 22.65 -13.67
C LEU A 44 -5.58 23.28 -14.51
N THR A 45 -5.45 23.20 -15.83
CA THR A 45 -6.51 23.55 -16.78
C THR A 45 -7.14 22.26 -17.28
N MET A 46 -8.46 22.14 -17.14
CA MET A 46 -9.22 20.97 -17.56
C MET A 46 -9.68 21.11 -19.00
N LYS A 47 -9.91 19.99 -19.70
CA LYS A 47 -10.44 19.99 -21.09
C LYS A 47 -11.81 20.67 -21.24
N ASN A 48 -12.60 20.74 -20.18
CA ASN A 48 -13.88 21.43 -20.14
C ASN A 48 -13.75 22.94 -19.87
N GLY A 49 -12.52 23.47 -19.80
CA GLY A 49 -12.24 24.88 -19.51
C GLY A 49 -12.19 25.24 -18.02
N SER A 50 -12.47 24.32 -17.11
CA SER A 50 -12.34 24.58 -15.67
C SER A 50 -10.86 24.73 -15.30
N ARG A 51 -10.59 25.60 -14.30
CA ARG A 51 -9.25 25.89 -13.81
C ARG A 51 -9.19 25.63 -12.30
N LEU A 52 -8.22 24.86 -11.89
CA LEU A 52 -7.94 24.55 -10.49
C LEU A 52 -6.62 25.19 -10.08
N VAL A 53 -6.62 25.82 -8.92
CA VAL A 53 -5.44 26.46 -8.32
C VAL A 53 -5.15 25.79 -7.00
N GLY A 54 -3.88 25.37 -6.80
CA GLY A 54 -3.49 24.63 -5.61
C GLY A 54 -2.06 24.10 -5.67
N GLU A 55 -1.88 22.82 -5.43
CA GLU A 55 -0.58 22.14 -5.41
C GLU A 55 -0.70 20.75 -6.05
N VAL A 56 0.16 20.42 -6.98
CA VAL A 56 0.35 19.06 -7.50
C VAL A 56 1.04 18.24 -6.42
N VAL A 57 0.29 17.33 -5.79
CA VAL A 57 0.84 16.47 -4.73
C VAL A 57 1.61 15.31 -5.36
N THR A 58 0.98 14.56 -6.25
CA THR A 58 1.60 13.46 -6.99
C THR A 58 0.80 13.15 -8.26
N SER A 59 1.42 12.47 -9.22
CA SER A 59 0.73 11.84 -10.34
C SER A 59 1.17 10.40 -10.46
N GLU A 60 0.21 9.49 -10.54
CA GLU A 60 0.43 8.05 -10.66
C GLU A 60 -0.75 7.36 -11.34
N SER A 61 -0.47 6.36 -12.16
CA SER A 61 -1.50 5.47 -12.76
C SER A 61 -2.64 6.22 -13.45
N GLY A 62 -2.30 7.24 -14.24
CA GLY A 62 -3.29 8.01 -15.00
C GLY A 62 -4.13 8.98 -14.16
N HIS A 63 -3.71 9.29 -12.93
CA HIS A 63 -4.38 10.24 -12.05
C HIS A 63 -3.41 11.23 -11.43
N ILE A 64 -3.86 12.48 -11.31
CA ILE A 64 -3.18 13.54 -10.56
C ILE A 64 -3.90 13.72 -9.24
N VAL A 65 -3.17 13.67 -8.13
CA VAL A 65 -3.66 14.10 -6.82
C VAL A 65 -3.32 15.58 -6.66
N PHE A 66 -4.34 16.40 -6.61
CA PHE A 66 -4.21 17.85 -6.53
C PHE A 66 -4.82 18.36 -5.21
N ARG A 67 -4.07 19.20 -4.50
CA ARG A 67 -4.52 19.79 -3.24
C ARG A 67 -5.05 21.19 -3.49
N THR A 68 -6.32 21.40 -3.17
CA THR A 68 -6.95 22.73 -3.23
C THR A 68 -7.15 23.30 -1.83
N PRO A 69 -7.16 24.64 -1.66
CA PRO A 69 -7.36 25.29 -0.35
C PRO A 69 -8.73 25.00 0.27
N PHE A 70 -9.74 24.69 -0.55
CA PHE A 70 -11.15 24.60 -0.14
C PHE A 70 -11.71 23.16 -0.15
N ALA A 71 -11.14 22.24 -0.95
CA ALA A 71 -11.61 20.86 -1.06
C ALA A 71 -10.58 19.82 -0.58
N GLY A 72 -9.41 20.26 -0.09
CA GLY A 72 -8.33 19.37 0.28
C GLY A 72 -7.74 18.62 -0.92
N LYS A 73 -7.38 17.35 -0.76
CA LYS A 73 -6.84 16.51 -1.85
C LYS A 73 -7.98 15.95 -2.69
N ILE A 74 -7.92 16.18 -3.99
CA ILE A 74 -8.85 15.63 -5.01
C ILE A 74 -8.06 14.78 -6.00
N LYS A 75 -8.67 13.71 -6.48
CA LYS A 75 -8.08 12.79 -7.48
C LYS A 75 -8.70 13.11 -8.84
N ILE A 76 -7.87 13.42 -9.81
CA ILE A 76 -8.27 13.88 -11.14
C ILE A 76 -7.67 12.93 -12.16
N ALA A 77 -8.49 12.37 -13.06
CA ALA A 77 -7.99 11.56 -14.16
C ALA A 77 -7.19 12.44 -15.14
N THR A 78 -5.99 12.03 -15.52
CA THR A 78 -5.09 12.78 -16.42
C THR A 78 -5.71 13.01 -17.79
N GLU A 79 -6.56 12.09 -18.26
CA GLU A 79 -7.31 12.21 -19.51
C GLU A 79 -8.22 13.46 -19.57
N ASN A 80 -8.64 13.99 -18.42
CA ASN A 80 -9.48 15.19 -18.33
C ASN A 80 -8.65 16.48 -18.20
N VAL A 81 -7.33 16.38 -18.08
CA VAL A 81 -6.44 17.52 -17.92
C VAL A 81 -5.93 17.97 -19.29
N LEU A 82 -6.00 19.28 -19.53
CA LEU A 82 -5.48 19.93 -20.74
C LEU A 82 -4.06 20.44 -20.50
N GLU A 83 -3.83 21.09 -19.35
CA GLU A 83 -2.56 21.74 -19.04
C GLU A 83 -2.24 21.62 -17.54
N VAL A 84 -0.96 21.42 -17.22
CA VAL A 84 -0.40 21.42 -15.85
C VAL A 84 0.71 22.46 -15.81
N ARG A 85 0.68 23.32 -14.82
CA ARG A 85 1.76 24.28 -14.54
C ARG A 85 2.15 24.22 -13.08
N THR A 86 3.43 23.96 -12.80
CA THR A 86 3.95 24.01 -11.43
C THR A 86 4.78 25.26 -11.19
N VAL A 87 4.69 25.81 -10.01
CA VAL A 87 5.49 26.94 -9.53
C VAL A 87 6.54 26.48 -8.52
N LYS A 88 6.34 25.33 -7.91
CA LYS A 88 7.33 24.64 -7.08
C LYS A 88 8.04 23.57 -7.90
N PRO A 89 9.34 23.35 -7.63
CA PRO A 89 10.05 22.22 -8.22
C PRO A 89 9.40 20.89 -7.85
N VAL A 90 9.36 19.96 -8.80
CA VAL A 90 8.85 18.60 -8.65
C VAL A 90 9.91 17.59 -9.07
N THR A 91 9.78 16.37 -8.58
CA THR A 91 10.55 15.23 -9.03
C THR A 91 9.74 14.45 -10.06
N LEU A 92 10.35 14.09 -11.18
CA LEU A 92 9.77 13.26 -12.22
C LEU A 92 10.49 11.92 -12.27
N LYS A 93 9.74 10.84 -12.39
CA LYS A 93 10.25 9.53 -12.79
C LYS A 93 9.69 9.20 -14.16
N MET A 94 10.58 8.94 -15.11
CA MET A 94 10.22 8.61 -16.48
C MET A 94 9.91 7.11 -16.63
N ALA A 95 9.27 6.74 -17.73
CA ALA A 95 8.96 5.34 -18.05
C ALA A 95 10.21 4.48 -18.26
N ASP A 96 11.32 5.08 -18.71
CA ASP A 96 12.61 4.42 -18.86
C ASP A 96 13.42 4.31 -17.53
N GLY A 97 12.84 4.78 -16.40
CA GLY A 97 13.49 4.79 -15.08
C GLY A 97 14.30 6.03 -14.78
N THR A 98 14.51 6.94 -15.75
CA THR A 98 15.25 8.19 -15.53
C THR A 98 14.55 9.08 -14.50
N ILE A 99 15.31 9.71 -13.60
CA ILE A 99 14.78 10.57 -12.55
C ILE A 99 15.30 12.00 -12.74
N TYR A 100 14.36 12.93 -12.85
CA TYR A 100 14.64 14.37 -12.88
C TYR A 100 14.18 15.00 -11.56
N LYS A 101 15.12 15.49 -10.76
CA LYS A 101 14.83 16.17 -9.48
C LYS A 101 14.78 17.67 -9.67
N ASP A 102 13.97 18.35 -8.85
CA ASP A 102 13.89 19.81 -8.74
C ASP A 102 13.58 20.51 -10.08
N LYS A 103 12.61 20.00 -10.83
CA LYS A 103 12.21 20.54 -12.13
C LYS A 103 10.86 21.25 -12.06
N LEU A 104 10.76 22.38 -12.78
CA LEU A 104 9.47 23.02 -13.05
C LEU A 104 8.81 22.38 -14.27
N ILE A 105 7.52 22.11 -14.20
CA ILE A 105 6.73 21.55 -15.28
C ILE A 105 5.82 22.62 -15.86
N VAL A 106 5.79 22.69 -17.18
CA VAL A 106 4.74 23.37 -17.96
C VAL A 106 4.27 22.42 -19.04
N SER A 107 3.02 21.99 -18.97
CA SER A 107 2.39 21.25 -20.06
C SER A 107 2.04 22.20 -21.19
N THR A 108 2.29 21.80 -22.44
CA THR A 108 1.99 22.54 -23.65
C THR A 108 1.31 21.61 -24.65
N GLU A 109 0.79 22.13 -25.75
CA GLU A 109 0.26 21.33 -26.85
C GLU A 109 1.30 20.38 -27.49
N HIS A 110 2.60 20.64 -27.26
CA HIS A 110 3.72 19.82 -27.75
C HIS A 110 4.19 18.77 -26.74
N GLY A 111 3.58 18.69 -25.56
CA GLY A 111 3.95 17.78 -24.46
C GLY A 111 4.28 18.51 -23.16
N ILE A 112 4.98 17.81 -22.28
CA ILE A 112 5.40 18.35 -21.00
C ILE A 112 6.79 18.99 -21.16
N ALA A 113 6.88 20.30 -20.98
CA ALA A 113 8.13 21.02 -20.90
C ALA A 113 8.67 20.96 -19.45
N VAL A 114 9.91 20.50 -19.31
CA VAL A 114 10.63 20.40 -18.04
C VAL A 114 11.83 21.33 -18.11
N ARG A 115 12.00 22.18 -17.11
CA ARG A 115 13.12 23.12 -17.05
C ARG A 115 13.58 23.38 -15.63
N ASN A 116 14.84 23.80 -15.47
CA ASN A 116 15.28 24.59 -14.33
C ASN A 116 15.00 26.08 -14.62
N GLU A 117 15.02 26.90 -13.58
CA GLU A 117 14.92 28.34 -13.72
C GLU A 117 16.09 28.84 -14.58
N GLY A 118 15.80 29.53 -15.72
CA GLY A 118 16.77 30.05 -16.66
C GLY A 118 17.32 29.06 -17.71
N GLU A 119 16.94 27.81 -17.70
CA GLU A 119 17.36 26.80 -18.69
C GLU A 119 16.37 26.67 -19.87
N THR A 120 16.89 26.19 -21.01
CA THR A 120 16.06 25.82 -22.17
C THR A 120 15.17 24.62 -21.80
N PRO A 121 13.85 24.67 -22.04
CA PRO A 121 12.96 23.56 -21.72
C PRO A 121 13.32 22.31 -22.52
N VAL A 122 13.26 21.15 -21.86
CA VAL A 122 13.29 19.83 -22.51
C VAL A 122 11.86 19.32 -22.58
N TYR A 123 11.43 18.82 -23.75
CA TYR A 123 10.07 18.37 -23.98
C TYR A 123 9.99 16.85 -23.95
N PHE A 124 8.99 16.32 -23.22
CA PHE A 124 8.64 14.92 -23.17
C PHE A 124 7.17 14.72 -23.53
N LYS A 125 6.82 13.55 -24.05
CA LYS A 125 5.42 13.15 -24.16
C LYS A 125 4.86 12.86 -22.78
N ALA A 126 3.57 13.06 -22.60
CA ALA A 126 2.90 12.77 -21.32
C ALA A 126 3.06 11.29 -20.92
N ASP A 127 3.05 10.39 -21.89
CA ASP A 127 3.20 8.95 -21.70
C ASP A 127 4.63 8.54 -21.27
N ASP A 128 5.64 9.40 -21.51
CA ASP A 128 7.00 9.15 -21.06
C ASP A 128 7.18 9.40 -19.56
N VAL A 129 6.22 10.07 -18.89
CA VAL A 129 6.26 10.39 -17.46
C VAL A 129 5.42 9.39 -16.67
N SER A 130 6.07 8.53 -15.91
CA SER A 130 5.39 7.56 -15.05
C SER A 130 4.86 8.18 -13.76
N PHE A 131 5.64 9.08 -13.13
CA PHE A 131 5.27 9.70 -11.86
C PHE A 131 5.72 11.16 -11.78
N VAL A 132 4.90 11.97 -11.14
CA VAL A 132 5.25 13.31 -10.65
C VAL A 132 5.24 13.26 -9.13
N ASN A 133 6.30 13.72 -8.48
CA ASN A 133 6.51 13.61 -7.03
C ASN A 133 6.26 12.18 -6.51
N PRO A 134 6.98 11.16 -7.03
CA PRO A 134 6.85 9.80 -6.54
C PRO A 134 7.23 9.72 -5.04
N GLU A 135 6.67 8.73 -4.35
CA GLU A 135 7.14 8.40 -3.00
C GLU A 135 8.66 8.10 -3.02
N PRO A 136 9.43 8.48 -1.97
CA PRO A 136 10.89 8.35 -1.96
C PRO A 136 11.42 6.95 -2.32
N TRP A 137 10.76 5.90 -1.85
CA TRP A 137 11.15 4.52 -2.13
C TRP A 137 11.10 4.17 -3.64
N ARG A 138 10.23 4.82 -4.41
CA ARG A 138 10.10 4.61 -5.87
C ARG A 138 11.27 5.19 -6.68
N ILE A 139 12.07 6.04 -6.06
CA ILE A 139 13.28 6.65 -6.66
C ILE A 139 14.57 6.18 -5.97
N GLY A 140 14.48 5.08 -5.20
CA GLY A 140 15.64 4.49 -4.52
C GLY A 140 16.00 5.17 -3.19
N GLU A 141 15.11 5.98 -2.63
CA GLU A 141 15.32 6.68 -1.35
C GLU A 141 14.52 6.02 -0.21
N GLY A 142 15.17 5.08 0.49
CA GLY A 142 14.60 4.41 1.66
C GLY A 142 13.53 3.36 1.34
N TYR A 143 12.72 3.07 2.35
CA TYR A 143 11.68 2.04 2.30
C TYR A 143 10.31 2.62 2.59
N LYS A 144 9.29 2.10 1.90
CA LYS A 144 7.89 2.22 2.32
C LYS A 144 7.60 1.07 3.27
N TRP A 145 7.11 1.40 4.45
CA TRP A 145 6.63 0.42 5.42
C TRP A 145 5.11 0.45 5.48
N PHE A 146 4.52 -0.71 5.30
CA PHE A 146 3.07 -0.90 5.37
C PHE A 146 2.75 -2.33 5.80
N GLY A 147 1.55 -2.53 6.29
CA GLY A 147 1.15 -3.86 6.74
C GLY A 147 -0.25 -3.89 7.30
N GLU A 148 -0.57 -5.03 7.88
CA GLU A 148 -1.85 -5.29 8.50
C GLU A 148 -1.70 -6.24 9.69
N VAL A 149 -2.62 -6.12 10.62
CA VAL A 149 -2.86 -7.08 11.69
C VAL A 149 -4.36 -7.34 11.77
N ASN A 150 -4.75 -8.59 11.88
CA ASN A 150 -6.14 -9.01 11.99
C ASN A 150 -6.30 -9.93 13.19
N SER A 151 -7.51 -10.00 13.75
CA SER A 151 -7.87 -10.88 14.85
C SER A 151 -9.29 -11.37 14.69
N VAL A 152 -9.50 -12.63 15.07
CA VAL A 152 -10.79 -13.24 15.33
C VAL A 152 -10.86 -13.54 16.81
N LEU A 153 -12.00 -13.21 17.43
CA LEU A 153 -12.31 -13.57 18.79
C LEU A 153 -13.74 -14.09 18.81
N SER A 154 -13.91 -15.38 19.05
CA SER A 154 -15.20 -16.01 19.20
C SER A 154 -15.33 -16.60 20.61
N MET A 155 -16.46 -16.38 21.24
CA MET A 155 -16.77 -16.93 22.57
C MET A 155 -18.19 -17.46 22.56
N GLU A 156 -18.35 -18.75 22.77
CA GLU A 156 -19.63 -19.41 22.92
C GLU A 156 -19.83 -19.86 24.38
N ARG A 157 -21.01 -19.63 24.90
CA ARG A 157 -21.40 -20.01 26.26
C ARG A 157 -22.80 -20.61 26.25
N GLY A 158 -22.97 -21.69 26.96
CA GLY A 158 -24.26 -22.36 27.05
C GLY A 158 -24.10 -23.88 27.17
N ASN A 159 -24.76 -24.63 26.30
CA ASN A 159 -24.60 -26.09 26.24
C ASN A 159 -23.18 -26.48 25.81
N THR A 160 -22.56 -25.69 24.96
CA THR A 160 -21.14 -25.76 24.61
C THR A 160 -20.45 -24.48 25.10
N ASN A 161 -19.26 -24.62 25.65
CA ASN A 161 -18.39 -23.50 26.00
C ASN A 161 -17.15 -23.55 25.12
N SER A 162 -17.04 -22.65 24.16
CA SER A 162 -15.87 -22.55 23.30
C SER A 162 -15.24 -21.17 23.33
N ASN A 163 -13.93 -21.10 23.12
CA ASN A 163 -13.17 -19.90 22.90
C ASN A 163 -12.26 -20.14 21.70
N GLU A 164 -12.29 -19.22 20.75
CA GLU A 164 -11.44 -19.19 19.57
C GLU A 164 -10.67 -17.87 19.56
N TYR A 165 -9.36 -17.95 19.36
CA TYR A 165 -8.43 -16.83 19.33
C TYR A 165 -7.52 -16.98 18.13
N ASP A 166 -7.84 -16.25 17.06
CA ASP A 166 -6.96 -16.20 15.90
C ASP A 166 -6.39 -14.79 15.74
N ALA A 167 -5.16 -14.74 15.33
CA ALA A 167 -4.48 -13.51 14.95
C ALA A 167 -3.55 -13.76 13.77
N ASP A 168 -3.55 -12.85 12.82
CA ASP A 168 -2.56 -12.84 11.75
C ASP A 168 -2.00 -11.44 11.54
N PHE A 169 -0.77 -11.38 11.02
CA PHE A 169 -0.15 -10.12 10.64
C PHE A 169 0.71 -10.29 9.39
N LYS A 170 0.83 -9.19 8.65
CA LYS A 170 1.77 -9.06 7.54
C LYS A 170 2.41 -7.67 7.56
N SER A 171 3.72 -7.60 7.58
CA SER A 171 4.49 -6.37 7.55
C SER A 171 5.43 -6.39 6.37
N THR A 172 5.45 -5.32 5.57
CA THR A 172 6.20 -5.23 4.33
C THR A 172 7.04 -3.96 4.32
N TRP A 173 8.32 -4.11 4.01
CA TRP A 173 9.25 -3.02 3.72
C TRP A 173 9.64 -3.10 2.25
N ARG A 174 9.27 -2.11 1.46
CA ARG A 174 9.47 -2.06 0.01
C ARG A 174 10.37 -0.90 -0.37
N SER A 175 11.49 -1.19 -1.04
CA SER A 175 12.31 -0.20 -1.75
C SER A 175 12.11 -0.31 -3.28
N LEU A 176 12.84 0.48 -4.05
CA LEU A 176 12.85 0.34 -5.51
C LEU A 176 13.34 -1.06 -5.93
N ASP A 177 14.40 -1.53 -5.26
CA ASP A 177 15.18 -2.70 -5.68
C ASP A 177 14.81 -3.98 -4.93
N ASP A 178 14.26 -3.87 -3.72
CA ASP A 178 14.02 -5.03 -2.87
C ASP A 178 12.77 -4.89 -1.97
N ARG A 179 12.35 -6.04 -1.44
CA ARG A 179 11.20 -6.14 -0.55
C ARG A 179 11.47 -7.17 0.53
N TYR A 180 11.22 -6.78 1.79
CA TYR A 180 11.18 -7.68 2.93
C TYR A 180 9.73 -7.86 3.36
N ILE A 181 9.34 -9.09 3.65
CA ILE A 181 8.01 -9.43 4.17
C ILE A 181 8.21 -10.28 5.41
N LEU A 182 7.56 -9.89 6.50
CA LEU A 182 7.38 -10.71 7.68
C LEU A 182 5.90 -10.91 7.90
N SER A 183 5.48 -12.16 8.01
CA SER A 183 4.09 -12.51 8.27
C SER A 183 3.99 -13.63 9.32
N GLY A 184 2.87 -13.71 9.98
CA GLY A 184 2.62 -14.77 10.93
C GLY A 184 1.13 -14.97 11.17
N MET A 185 0.77 -16.16 11.64
CA MET A 185 -0.55 -16.51 12.13
C MET A 185 -0.43 -17.27 13.44
N PHE A 186 -1.45 -17.13 14.29
CA PHE A 186 -1.60 -17.83 15.57
C PHE A 186 -3.06 -18.23 15.69
N GLU A 187 -3.32 -19.49 15.92
CA GLU A 187 -4.66 -20.02 16.07
C GLU A 187 -4.72 -20.89 17.31
N ARG A 188 -5.73 -20.65 18.16
CA ARG A 188 -5.94 -21.42 19.38
C ARG A 188 -7.41 -21.53 19.68
N ASP A 189 -7.91 -22.78 19.71
CA ASP A 189 -9.28 -23.11 20.03
C ASP A 189 -9.33 -23.97 21.28
N GLU A 190 -10.35 -23.72 22.10
CA GLU A 190 -10.64 -24.46 23.31
C GLU A 190 -12.15 -24.72 23.38
N SER A 191 -12.56 -25.94 23.52
CA SER A 191 -13.94 -26.35 23.66
C SER A 191 -14.13 -27.17 24.93
N SER A 192 -15.09 -26.77 25.77
CA SER A 192 -15.42 -27.46 27.05
C SER A 192 -14.22 -27.65 27.99
N GLY A 193 -13.22 -26.79 27.91
CA GLY A 193 -11.99 -26.82 28.73
C GLY A 193 -10.88 -27.70 28.17
N GLU A 194 -11.08 -28.30 27.02
CA GLU A 194 -10.07 -29.05 26.27
C GLU A 194 -9.61 -28.23 25.06
N ARG A 195 -8.31 -28.23 24.77
CA ARG A 195 -7.76 -27.61 23.58
C ARG A 195 -8.06 -28.49 22.36
N GLU A 196 -8.52 -27.87 21.27
CA GLU A 196 -8.81 -28.53 20.01
C GLU A 196 -7.90 -28.05 18.87
N LYS A 197 -7.31 -26.84 19.02
CA LYS A 197 -6.35 -26.28 18.07
C LYS A 197 -5.27 -25.48 18.81
N ASN A 198 -4.04 -25.61 18.39
CA ASN A 198 -2.91 -24.78 18.86
C ASN A 198 -1.79 -24.81 17.83
N GLN A 199 -1.85 -23.86 16.92
CA GLN A 199 -0.86 -23.76 15.83
C GLN A 199 -0.37 -22.33 15.63
N TRP A 200 0.83 -22.22 15.08
CA TRP A 200 1.38 -20.93 14.67
C TRP A 200 2.32 -21.09 13.48
N ARG A 201 2.39 -20.04 12.65
CA ARG A 201 3.29 -19.95 11.51
C ARG A 201 3.96 -18.58 11.50
N ILE A 202 5.28 -18.53 11.33
CA ILE A 202 6.04 -17.30 11.07
C ILE A 202 6.78 -17.48 9.76
N ARG A 203 6.67 -16.51 8.87
CA ARG A 203 7.31 -16.53 7.55
C ARG A 203 8.06 -15.23 7.28
N GLY A 204 9.35 -15.35 6.94
CA GLY A 204 10.19 -14.27 6.43
C GLY A 204 10.47 -14.49 4.95
N LYS A 205 10.33 -13.42 4.14
CA LYS A 205 10.68 -13.41 2.70
C LYS A 205 11.57 -12.23 2.38
N TYR A 206 12.49 -12.43 1.47
CA TYR A 206 13.27 -11.38 0.83
C TYR A 206 13.18 -11.50 -0.68
N ASP A 207 12.86 -10.41 -1.37
CA ASP A 207 12.79 -10.31 -2.83
C ASP A 207 13.78 -9.28 -3.35
N ARG A 208 14.48 -9.61 -4.42
CA ARG A 208 15.32 -8.71 -5.20
C ARG A 208 14.72 -8.55 -6.58
N PHE A 209 14.34 -7.32 -6.93
CA PHE A 209 13.77 -6.98 -8.23
C PHE A 209 14.87 -6.81 -9.27
N ALA A 210 14.59 -7.20 -10.50
CA ALA A 210 15.51 -6.98 -11.60
C ALA A 210 15.70 -5.49 -11.87
N ALA A 211 16.94 -5.06 -12.13
CA ALA A 211 17.23 -3.67 -12.46
C ALA A 211 16.40 -3.26 -13.70
N GLN A 212 15.70 -2.11 -13.60
CA GLN A 212 14.81 -1.57 -14.64
C GLN A 212 13.50 -2.35 -14.87
N ASP A 213 13.34 -3.55 -14.30
CA ASP A 213 12.14 -4.37 -14.41
C ASP A 213 11.67 -4.74 -12.98
N THR A 214 10.71 -4.00 -12.46
CA THR A 214 10.16 -4.25 -11.13
C THR A 214 9.05 -5.31 -11.13
N ASP A 215 8.77 -5.92 -12.28
CA ASP A 215 7.78 -6.98 -12.39
C ASP A 215 8.39 -8.35 -12.08
N ASN A 216 9.65 -8.59 -12.49
CA ASN A 216 10.33 -9.84 -12.22
C ASN A 216 11.25 -9.71 -11.00
N TYR A 217 11.27 -10.74 -10.17
CA TYR A 217 12.13 -10.80 -8.97
C TYR A 217 12.59 -12.22 -8.68
N ILE A 218 13.69 -12.31 -7.94
CA ILE A 218 14.16 -13.53 -7.30
C ILE A 218 14.10 -13.35 -5.82
N GLY A 219 13.82 -14.39 -5.09
CA GLY A 219 13.69 -14.29 -3.64
C GLY A 219 14.10 -15.55 -2.91
N GLY A 220 14.02 -15.45 -1.58
CA GLY A 220 14.18 -16.56 -0.67
C GLY A 220 13.18 -16.45 0.47
N GLN A 221 12.80 -17.58 1.01
CA GLN A 221 11.89 -17.66 2.14
C GLN A 221 12.43 -18.57 3.24
N LEU A 222 11.98 -18.26 4.45
CA LEU A 222 12.17 -19.07 5.65
C LEU A 222 10.82 -19.10 6.38
N VAL A 223 10.31 -20.30 6.65
CA VAL A 223 9.05 -20.52 7.34
C VAL A 223 9.28 -21.42 8.53
N PHE A 224 8.70 -21.07 9.65
CA PHE A 224 8.57 -21.91 10.84
C PHE A 224 7.09 -22.13 11.07
N TYR A 225 6.70 -23.38 11.27
CA TYR A 225 5.33 -23.79 11.51
C TYR A 225 5.31 -24.87 12.60
N ARG A 226 4.36 -24.75 13.51
CA ARG A 226 4.07 -25.73 14.54
C ARG A 226 2.56 -26.00 14.57
N ASP A 227 2.19 -27.26 14.79
CA ASP A 227 0.83 -27.68 15.01
C ASP A 227 0.81 -28.82 16.04
N GLU A 228 0.35 -28.51 17.27
CA GLU A 228 0.30 -29.45 18.37
C GLU A 228 -0.63 -30.64 18.08
N PHE A 229 -1.70 -30.44 17.29
CA PHE A 229 -2.69 -31.46 17.01
C PHE A 229 -2.35 -32.32 15.79
N ALA A 230 -1.43 -31.86 14.96
CA ALA A 230 -0.85 -32.67 13.89
C ALA A 230 0.43 -33.42 14.31
N ASP A 231 0.72 -33.52 15.64
CA ASP A 231 1.95 -34.11 16.18
C ASP A 231 3.24 -33.40 15.69
N LEU A 232 3.11 -32.18 15.12
CA LEU A 232 4.19 -31.45 14.49
C LEU A 232 4.77 -30.42 15.46
N ASP A 233 5.92 -30.75 16.08
CA ASP A 233 6.61 -29.81 16.99
C ASP A 233 7.22 -28.63 16.25
N LEU A 234 7.86 -28.90 15.09
CA LEU A 234 8.39 -27.84 14.24
C LEU A 234 8.59 -28.28 12.80
N ARG A 235 8.02 -27.54 11.85
CA ARG A 235 8.38 -27.63 10.44
C ARG A 235 9.16 -26.40 10.03
N THR A 236 10.38 -26.60 9.55
CA THR A 236 11.23 -25.55 9.00
C THR A 236 11.26 -25.68 7.48
N THR A 237 10.85 -24.63 6.75
CA THR A 237 10.89 -24.61 5.28
C THR A 237 11.82 -23.48 4.85
N VAL A 238 12.81 -23.78 4.00
CA VAL A 238 13.71 -22.79 3.45
C VAL A 238 13.90 -23.05 1.95
N GLY A 239 13.92 -21.98 1.16
CA GLY A 239 14.21 -22.15 -0.27
C GLY A 239 14.15 -20.88 -1.09
N PRO A 240 14.82 -20.89 -2.26
CA PRO A 240 14.75 -19.82 -3.25
C PRO A 240 13.50 -19.96 -4.13
N TYR A 241 13.09 -18.83 -4.71
CA TYR A 241 12.03 -18.77 -5.71
C TYR A 241 12.28 -17.67 -6.73
N ILE A 242 11.59 -17.76 -7.86
CA ILE A 242 11.42 -16.69 -8.83
C ILE A 242 9.97 -16.24 -8.81
N GLY A 243 9.74 -14.96 -9.00
CA GLY A 243 8.40 -14.41 -8.99
C GLY A 243 8.19 -13.33 -10.05
N ARG A 244 6.92 -13.10 -10.37
CA ARG A 244 6.50 -12.07 -11.30
C ARG A 244 5.20 -11.41 -10.85
N ASN A 245 5.16 -10.07 -10.97
CA ASN A 245 3.96 -9.27 -10.89
C ASN A 245 3.35 -9.19 -12.30
N PHE A 246 2.24 -9.89 -12.54
CA PHE A 246 1.57 -9.88 -13.85
C PHE A 246 0.75 -8.61 -14.05
N PHE A 247 0.13 -8.14 -12.97
CA PHE A 247 -0.63 -6.89 -12.91
C PHE A 247 -0.31 -6.16 -11.61
N GLY A 248 -0.15 -4.85 -11.67
CA GLY A 248 0.25 -4.01 -10.53
C GLY A 248 -0.60 -2.75 -10.39
N SER A 249 -1.90 -2.81 -10.72
CA SER A 249 -2.82 -1.69 -10.53
C SER A 249 -3.69 -1.87 -9.29
N SER A 250 -4.27 -0.77 -8.78
CA SER A 250 -5.25 -0.85 -7.68
C SER A 250 -6.51 -1.65 -8.06
N ARG A 251 -6.88 -1.66 -9.36
CA ARG A 251 -8.03 -2.44 -9.83
C ARG A 251 -7.78 -3.93 -9.83
N LEU A 252 -6.55 -4.33 -10.14
CA LEU A 252 -6.13 -5.71 -10.15
C LEU A 252 -4.62 -5.77 -9.92
N SER A 253 -4.22 -6.46 -8.87
CA SER A 253 -2.86 -6.89 -8.63
C SER A 253 -2.84 -8.41 -8.66
N LEU A 254 -1.93 -8.98 -9.43
CA LEU A 254 -1.73 -10.43 -9.53
C LEU A 254 -0.24 -10.71 -9.57
N SER A 255 0.22 -11.57 -8.69
CA SER A 255 1.59 -12.08 -8.68
C SER A 255 1.60 -13.60 -8.59
N GLY A 256 2.66 -14.20 -9.11
CA GLY A 256 2.93 -15.62 -9.01
C GLY A 256 4.39 -15.87 -8.70
N GLU A 257 4.64 -16.89 -7.92
CA GLU A 257 5.97 -17.36 -7.53
C GLU A 257 6.06 -18.86 -7.73
N VAL A 258 7.25 -19.34 -8.04
CA VAL A 258 7.57 -20.77 -8.10
C VAL A 258 9.01 -20.96 -7.65
N GLY A 259 9.24 -21.99 -6.84
CA GLY A 259 10.55 -22.25 -6.26
C GLY A 259 10.78 -23.69 -5.87
N ALA A 260 11.93 -23.92 -5.27
CA ALA A 260 12.29 -25.17 -4.64
C ALA A 260 12.52 -24.93 -3.14
N VAL A 261 12.12 -25.89 -2.31
CA VAL A 261 12.24 -25.81 -0.86
C VAL A 261 12.89 -27.08 -0.30
N TYR A 262 13.62 -26.89 0.76
CA TYR A 262 13.97 -27.93 1.70
C TYR A 262 13.05 -27.79 2.91
N VAL A 263 12.44 -28.90 3.31
CA VAL A 263 11.53 -29.01 4.44
C VAL A 263 12.12 -29.99 5.44
N ASP A 264 12.18 -29.58 6.69
CA ASP A 264 12.57 -30.39 7.86
C ASP A 264 11.39 -30.40 8.82
N GLU A 265 10.93 -31.60 9.20
CA GLU A 265 9.77 -31.84 10.06
C GLU A 265 10.19 -32.62 11.30
N GLN A 266 9.97 -32.03 12.45
CA GLN A 266 10.21 -32.63 13.77
C GLN A 266 8.87 -32.92 14.40
N PHE A 267 8.67 -34.17 14.82
CA PHE A 267 7.44 -34.66 15.41
C PHE A 267 7.64 -35.00 16.89
N ASP A 268 6.58 -34.89 17.71
CA ASP A 268 6.63 -35.26 19.11
C ASP A 268 6.62 -36.79 19.32
N LEU A 269 5.89 -37.53 18.49
CA LEU A 269 5.66 -38.98 18.62
C LEU A 269 6.12 -39.76 17.38
N ALA A 270 5.94 -39.22 16.17
CA ALA A 270 6.36 -39.85 14.92
C ALA A 270 7.88 -39.67 14.67
N GLU A 271 8.42 -40.40 13.68
CA GLU A 271 9.81 -40.19 13.24
C GLU A 271 9.94 -38.86 12.48
N ASP A 272 11.02 -38.13 12.75
CA ASP A 272 11.36 -36.92 12.01
C ASP A 272 11.51 -37.20 10.51
N ASN A 273 11.15 -36.24 9.69
CA ASN A 273 11.17 -36.35 8.24
C ASN A 273 11.81 -35.14 7.59
N ASP A 274 12.52 -35.32 6.49
CA ASP A 274 13.00 -34.23 5.67
C ASP A 274 12.85 -34.56 4.19
N PHE A 275 12.62 -33.52 3.38
CA PHE A 275 12.49 -33.69 1.94
C PHE A 275 12.82 -32.41 1.15
N VAL A 276 13.10 -32.59 -0.12
CA VAL A 276 13.18 -31.53 -1.11
C VAL A 276 11.88 -31.49 -1.90
N GLY A 277 11.32 -30.29 -2.09
CA GLY A 277 10.06 -30.13 -2.78
C GLY A 277 10.03 -28.91 -3.70
N GLY A 278 8.96 -28.81 -4.46
CA GLY A 278 8.59 -27.62 -5.21
C GLY A 278 7.56 -26.80 -4.42
N ASN A 279 7.59 -25.48 -4.59
CA ASN A 279 6.55 -24.63 -4.02
C ASN A 279 6.06 -23.60 -5.03
N TRP A 280 4.84 -23.14 -4.84
CA TRP A 280 4.27 -22.00 -5.55
C TRP A 280 3.46 -21.12 -4.65
N GLU A 281 3.32 -19.85 -5.03
CA GLU A 281 2.39 -18.90 -4.43
C GLU A 281 1.75 -18.08 -5.55
N VAL A 282 0.42 -17.93 -5.50
CA VAL A 282 -0.34 -17.01 -6.35
C VAL A 282 -1.10 -16.08 -5.43
N SER A 283 -0.94 -14.79 -5.63
CA SER A 283 -1.62 -13.76 -4.84
C SER A 283 -2.33 -12.77 -5.75
N MET A 284 -3.59 -12.47 -5.41
CA MET A 284 -4.43 -11.53 -6.14
C MET A 284 -5.10 -10.57 -5.17
N THR A 285 -5.18 -9.29 -5.55
CA THR A 285 -6.05 -8.31 -4.91
C THR A 285 -6.79 -7.49 -5.97
N SER A 286 -8.03 -7.08 -5.69
CA SER A 286 -8.84 -6.29 -6.62
C SER A 286 -9.80 -5.38 -5.89
N ASP A 287 -9.84 -4.10 -6.30
CA ASP A 287 -10.77 -3.06 -5.85
C ASP A 287 -11.89 -2.75 -6.87
N ILE A 288 -12.25 -3.73 -7.71
CA ILE A 288 -13.33 -3.59 -8.71
C ILE A 288 -14.66 -3.23 -8.03
N ILE A 289 -14.92 -3.76 -6.84
CA ILE A 289 -16.10 -3.43 -6.04
C ILE A 289 -15.80 -2.17 -5.23
N PRO A 290 -16.57 -1.06 -5.38
CA PRO A 290 -16.33 0.15 -4.63
C PRO A 290 -16.30 -0.06 -3.12
N ARG A 291 -15.27 0.43 -2.45
CA ARG A 291 -15.04 0.30 -1.00
C ARG A 291 -14.91 -1.15 -0.49
N THR A 292 -14.56 -2.06 -1.37
CA THR A 292 -14.36 -3.46 -1.02
C THR A 292 -13.14 -3.97 -1.78
N GLU A 293 -12.23 -4.63 -1.10
CA GLU A 293 -11.13 -5.33 -1.71
C GLU A 293 -11.39 -6.83 -1.71
N LEU A 294 -11.42 -7.43 -2.88
CA LEU A 294 -11.36 -8.88 -3.04
C LEU A 294 -9.88 -9.28 -2.99
N TYR A 295 -9.55 -10.25 -2.18
CA TYR A 295 -8.20 -10.85 -2.17
C TYR A 295 -8.26 -12.36 -2.22
N ALA A 296 -7.24 -12.95 -2.81
CA ALA A 296 -7.04 -14.39 -2.82
C ALA A 296 -5.55 -14.70 -2.78
N THR A 297 -5.19 -15.73 -2.03
CA THR A 297 -3.82 -16.26 -1.99
C THR A 297 -3.89 -17.76 -1.97
N GLN A 298 -3.10 -18.40 -2.82
CA GLN A 298 -2.89 -19.85 -2.79
C GLN A 298 -1.39 -20.12 -2.67
N ILE A 299 -1.04 -20.97 -1.70
CA ILE A 299 0.32 -21.45 -1.48
C ILE A 299 0.28 -22.96 -1.58
N GLY A 300 1.24 -23.55 -2.29
CA GLY A 300 1.35 -25.01 -2.36
C GLY A 300 2.79 -25.47 -2.21
N ILE A 301 2.93 -26.66 -1.68
CA ILE A 301 4.17 -27.41 -1.56
C ILE A 301 3.92 -28.83 -2.07
N VAL A 302 4.82 -29.33 -2.92
CA VAL A 302 4.83 -30.73 -3.38
C VAL A 302 6.14 -31.37 -2.98
N ASN A 303 6.05 -32.50 -2.30
CA ASN A 303 7.20 -33.33 -1.97
C ASN A 303 7.64 -34.10 -3.24
N PHE A 304 8.91 -34.00 -3.67
CA PHE A 304 9.39 -34.69 -4.88
C PHE A 304 9.57 -36.20 -4.69
N ASP A 305 9.73 -36.64 -3.44
CA ASP A 305 9.84 -38.08 -3.12
C ASP A 305 8.47 -38.75 -3.01
N GLN A 306 7.40 -37.93 -2.76
CA GLN A 306 6.04 -38.40 -2.54
C GLN A 306 5.03 -37.41 -3.15
N ILE A 307 4.87 -37.47 -4.47
CA ILE A 307 4.08 -36.49 -5.24
C ILE A 307 2.61 -36.40 -4.82
N ASP A 308 2.06 -37.50 -4.30
CA ASP A 308 0.68 -37.53 -3.79
C ASP A 308 0.49 -36.72 -2.50
N GLY A 309 1.56 -36.44 -1.75
CA GLY A 309 1.56 -35.62 -0.55
C GLY A 309 1.66 -34.11 -0.84
N VAL A 310 0.76 -33.58 -1.65
CA VAL A 310 0.66 -32.16 -1.96
C VAL A 310 -0.07 -31.42 -0.85
N LEU A 311 0.51 -30.31 -0.36
CA LEU A 311 -0.12 -29.39 0.60
C LEU A 311 -0.55 -28.13 -0.11
N ILE A 312 -1.80 -27.69 0.03
CA ILE A 312 -2.33 -26.47 -0.60
C ILE A 312 -3.14 -25.66 0.42
N ASP A 313 -2.66 -24.46 0.72
CA ASP A 313 -3.39 -23.47 1.50
C ASP A 313 -4.02 -22.45 0.55
N THR A 314 -5.32 -22.25 0.60
CA THR A 314 -6.02 -21.24 -0.20
C THR A 314 -6.84 -20.34 0.71
N VAL A 315 -6.67 -19.05 0.57
CA VAL A 315 -7.42 -18.01 1.28
C VAL A 315 -8.12 -17.15 0.24
N ILE A 316 -9.42 -16.94 0.41
CA ILE A 316 -10.23 -16.02 -0.41
C ILE A 316 -11.02 -15.13 0.53
N GLY A 317 -10.97 -13.82 0.35
CA GLY A 317 -11.66 -12.91 1.25
C GLY A 317 -12.15 -11.62 0.62
N LEU A 318 -13.09 -11.00 1.30
CA LEU A 318 -13.59 -9.66 1.03
C LEU A 318 -13.23 -8.76 2.22
N ARG A 319 -12.48 -7.70 1.96
CA ARG A 319 -12.05 -6.72 2.95
C ARG A 319 -12.83 -5.42 2.78
N PHE A 320 -13.31 -4.88 3.89
CA PHE A 320 -14.10 -3.64 3.95
C PHE A 320 -13.35 -2.62 4.82
N PRO A 321 -12.70 -1.62 4.20
CA PRO A 321 -12.05 -0.55 4.95
C PRO A 321 -13.10 0.29 5.69
N LEU A 322 -12.84 0.58 6.95
CA LEU A 322 -13.67 1.40 7.83
C LEU A 322 -13.07 2.83 7.93
N ILE A 323 -12.68 3.24 9.10
CA ILE A 323 -12.10 4.57 9.37
C ILE A 323 -10.70 4.43 9.99
N ALA A 324 -9.82 5.37 9.68
CA ALA A 324 -8.50 5.51 10.32
C ALA A 324 -7.66 4.20 10.33
N GLY A 325 -7.67 3.45 9.22
CA GLY A 325 -6.92 2.20 9.07
C GLY A 325 -7.63 0.97 9.64
N LEU A 326 -8.74 1.11 10.35
CA LEU A 326 -9.56 -0.03 10.76
C LEU A 326 -10.23 -0.68 9.55
N GLN A 327 -10.32 -2.00 9.57
CA GLN A 327 -10.96 -2.80 8.52
C GLN A 327 -11.68 -4.00 9.14
N THR A 328 -12.61 -4.55 8.39
CA THR A 328 -13.18 -5.86 8.66
C THR A 328 -13.06 -6.73 7.42
N ALA A 329 -12.99 -8.03 7.58
CA ALA A 329 -12.93 -8.96 6.46
C ALA A 329 -13.78 -10.19 6.72
N PHE A 330 -14.36 -10.72 5.65
CA PHE A 330 -14.89 -12.08 5.60
C PHE A 330 -13.94 -12.93 4.77
N GLU A 331 -13.51 -14.07 5.28
CA GLU A 331 -12.50 -14.94 4.69
C GLU A 331 -12.95 -16.39 4.70
N ILE A 332 -12.63 -17.10 3.62
CA ILE A 332 -12.73 -18.56 3.51
C ILE A 332 -11.29 -19.07 3.39
N LYS A 333 -10.89 -19.93 4.28
CA LYS A 333 -9.62 -20.66 4.27
C LYS A 333 -9.89 -22.11 3.90
N LEU A 334 -9.17 -22.63 2.93
CA LEU A 334 -9.20 -24.01 2.47
C LEU A 334 -7.80 -24.60 2.63
N GLU A 335 -7.65 -25.64 3.41
CA GLU A 335 -6.40 -26.35 3.64
C GLU A 335 -6.57 -27.77 3.09
N TYR A 336 -5.75 -28.11 2.08
CA TYR A 336 -5.77 -29.43 1.46
C TYR A 336 -4.44 -30.15 1.75
N ASP A 337 -4.54 -31.35 2.30
CA ASP A 337 -3.42 -32.25 2.55
C ASP A 337 -3.65 -33.58 1.82
N GLY A 338 -3.00 -33.75 0.65
CA GLY A 338 -3.08 -34.99 -0.15
C GLY A 338 -2.34 -36.16 0.48
N GLY A 339 -1.57 -35.93 1.56
CA GLY A 339 -0.88 -36.96 2.33
C GLY A 339 -1.64 -37.45 3.55
N ALA A 340 -2.87 -36.95 3.78
CA ALA A 340 -3.70 -37.33 4.92
C ALA A 340 -3.91 -38.86 4.97
N VAL A 341 -3.71 -39.46 6.13
CA VAL A 341 -3.80 -40.89 6.31
C VAL A 341 -4.98 -41.28 7.22
N GLY A 342 -5.58 -42.42 6.94
CA GLY A 342 -6.67 -42.97 7.76
C GLY A 342 -8.03 -42.38 7.46
N GLU A 343 -8.79 -42.01 8.49
CA GLU A 343 -10.13 -41.41 8.41
C GLU A 343 -10.11 -39.88 8.47
N VAL A 344 -8.94 -39.22 8.20
CA VAL A 344 -8.78 -37.77 8.21
C VAL A 344 -9.23 -37.24 6.85
N ASP A 345 -10.07 -36.22 6.84
CA ASP A 345 -10.47 -35.52 5.61
C ASP A 345 -9.27 -34.80 5.00
N GLU A 346 -9.11 -34.90 3.68
CA GLU A 346 -8.03 -34.20 2.95
C GLU A 346 -8.26 -32.69 2.83
N LEU A 347 -9.47 -32.19 3.12
CA LEU A 347 -9.86 -30.81 2.94
C LEU A 347 -10.52 -30.22 4.18
N ASP A 348 -9.84 -29.29 4.83
CA ASP A 348 -10.38 -28.46 5.88
C ASP A 348 -10.88 -27.11 5.36
N GLN A 349 -12.01 -26.65 5.91
CA GLN A 349 -12.64 -25.39 5.53
C GLN A 349 -12.93 -24.54 6.76
N THR A 350 -12.43 -23.32 6.77
CA THR A 350 -12.67 -22.35 7.85
C THR A 350 -13.28 -21.06 7.30
N TYR A 351 -14.28 -20.53 8.01
CA TYR A 351 -14.97 -19.27 7.66
C TYR A 351 -14.71 -18.25 8.77
N ASN A 352 -14.00 -17.20 8.45
CA ASN A 352 -13.55 -16.19 9.41
C ASN A 352 -14.21 -14.84 9.17
N PHE A 353 -14.64 -14.20 10.26
CA PHE A 353 -14.95 -12.78 10.28
C PHE A 353 -13.88 -12.06 11.12
N LYS A 354 -13.09 -11.22 10.45
CA LYS A 354 -11.91 -10.58 11.04
C LYS A 354 -12.15 -9.10 11.29
N LEU A 355 -11.59 -8.60 12.39
CA LEU A 355 -11.38 -7.18 12.64
C LEU A 355 -9.89 -6.90 12.57
N GLY A 356 -9.49 -5.89 11.82
CA GLY A 356 -8.09 -5.61 11.59
C GLY A 356 -7.76 -4.14 11.51
N TYR A 357 -6.45 -3.88 11.41
CA TYR A 357 -5.87 -2.56 11.23
C TYR A 357 -4.76 -2.60 10.19
N THR A 358 -4.77 -1.61 9.28
CA THR A 358 -3.73 -1.40 8.26
C THR A 358 -3.00 -0.08 8.49
N TRP A 359 -1.68 -0.06 8.21
CA TRP A 359 -0.85 1.15 8.31
C TRP A 359 -0.02 1.41 7.04
#